data_b67d4d3e92535be655357e958ea71f4e
#
_entry.id   b67d4d3e92535be655357e958ea71f4e
#
_cell.length_a   1.000
_cell.length_b   1.000
_cell.length_c   1.000
_cell.angle_alpha   90.00
_cell.angle_beta   90.00
_cell.angle_gamma   90.00
#
_symmetry.space_group_name_H-M   'P 1'
#
loop_
_entity.id
_entity.type
_entity.pdbx_description
1 polymer ?
#
loop_
_entity_poly.entity_id
_entity_poly.type
_entity_poly.pdbx_seq_one_letter_code
_entity_poly.pdbx_strand_id
1 'polypeptide(L)'
;MRLLFLAGRDPDYLQDALYHGLVTLLGAENVIEHPENERYHGAVASDPRMAMLSFDFPRVDRGDVADVVRSADAIIIASLRDSVISSVRRVLELRAIPTVFVDGADDPYVRGIVRYVDAYFKRETLQHGEWLRMRMPARRLYHRRRYPQRWSDPLRREIAVASVRSRSVVPLPFGIVDTGFQPRAEKDTDIVFLASPTSPERERVIEALDDLRRRGARVRTSSDVASSSILPWSQYVELLSRSRIGISVRGLGYDTYRYWEIPYAGALLLAEPPQTVIHDNFTEGHEAVFASVGELAERALGLLSGDTAAIAQAGRAKLLAHHTSVNRARTVLDVVSSLAV
;
A
#
# COMPACT_ATOMS: atom_id res chain seq x y z
N MET A 1 -19.51 -16.24 -1.18
CA MET A 1 -18.25 -16.53 -0.44
C MET A 1 -18.25 -15.67 0.80
N ARG A 2 -18.12 -16.27 1.96
CA ARG A 2 -18.05 -15.59 3.26
C ARG A 2 -16.63 -15.67 3.80
N LEU A 3 -16.05 -14.54 4.21
CA LEU A 3 -14.65 -14.43 4.61
C LEU A 3 -14.52 -14.01 6.07
N LEU A 4 -13.54 -14.60 6.77
CA LEU A 4 -13.00 -14.03 8.01
C LEU A 4 -11.76 -13.21 7.65
N PHE A 5 -11.79 -11.90 7.96
CA PHE A 5 -10.72 -10.97 7.69
C PHE A 5 -10.04 -10.54 8.99
N LEU A 6 -8.82 -11.04 9.24
CA LEU A 6 -8.06 -10.72 10.45
C LEU A 6 -7.22 -9.47 10.23
N ALA A 7 -7.66 -8.35 10.79
CA ALA A 7 -7.10 -7.02 10.61
C ALA A 7 -6.53 -6.43 11.91
N GLY A 8 -5.46 -5.67 11.81
CA GLY A 8 -4.98 -4.81 12.90
C GLY A 8 -5.86 -3.57 13.04
N ARG A 9 -5.96 -3.02 14.26
CA ARG A 9 -6.75 -1.80 14.51
C ARG A 9 -6.06 -0.51 14.03
N ASP A 10 -4.74 -0.52 13.96
CA ASP A 10 -4.00 0.65 13.47
C ASP A 10 -4.16 0.80 11.95
N PRO A 11 -4.13 2.04 11.42
CA PRO A 11 -4.18 2.27 9.99
C PRO A 11 -3.09 1.51 9.24
N ASP A 12 -3.49 0.87 8.13
CA ASP A 12 -2.58 0.15 7.24
C ASP A 12 -3.17 0.18 5.82
N TYR A 13 -2.45 0.79 4.89
CA TYR A 13 -2.98 1.02 3.55
C TYR A 13 -3.35 -0.27 2.81
N LEU A 14 -2.50 -1.28 2.84
CA LEU A 14 -2.80 -2.51 2.10
C LEU A 14 -3.97 -3.26 2.73
N GLN A 15 -3.93 -3.40 4.06
CA GLN A 15 -4.99 -4.05 4.82
C GLN A 15 -6.34 -3.35 4.61
N ASP A 16 -6.36 -2.02 4.82
CA ASP A 16 -7.60 -1.24 4.82
C ASP A 16 -8.17 -1.12 3.38
N ALA A 17 -7.32 -0.89 2.38
CA ALA A 17 -7.74 -0.90 0.98
C ALA A 17 -8.25 -2.28 0.54
N LEU A 18 -7.59 -3.37 0.98
CA LEU A 18 -8.05 -4.72 0.66
C LEU A 18 -9.43 -5.00 1.29
N TYR A 19 -9.63 -4.61 2.57
CA TYR A 19 -10.94 -4.73 3.22
C TYR A 19 -12.02 -3.99 2.42
N HIS A 20 -11.77 -2.73 2.04
CA HIS A 20 -12.68 -1.96 1.19
C HIS A 20 -13.03 -2.70 -0.10
N GLY A 21 -12.03 -3.21 -0.82
CA GLY A 21 -12.26 -3.92 -2.08
C GLY A 21 -13.05 -5.21 -1.90
N LEU A 22 -12.80 -5.97 -0.83
CA LEU A 22 -13.54 -7.19 -0.51
C LEU A 22 -15.00 -6.90 -0.18
N VAL A 23 -15.26 -5.90 0.67
CA VAL A 23 -16.64 -5.49 1.01
C VAL A 23 -17.38 -4.96 -0.23
N THR A 24 -16.69 -4.21 -1.08
CA THR A 24 -17.28 -3.71 -2.35
C THR A 24 -17.68 -4.86 -3.28
N LEU A 25 -16.92 -5.96 -3.31
CA LEU A 25 -17.20 -7.11 -4.18
C LEU A 25 -18.23 -8.10 -3.61
N LEU A 26 -18.19 -8.33 -2.30
CA LEU A 26 -18.92 -9.42 -1.67
C LEU A 26 -20.11 -8.96 -0.81
N GLY A 27 -20.16 -7.67 -0.47
CA GLY A 27 -21.08 -7.14 0.55
C GLY A 27 -20.53 -7.25 1.97
N ALA A 28 -20.90 -6.30 2.84
CA ALA A 28 -20.40 -6.23 4.21
C ALA A 28 -20.77 -7.48 5.03
N GLU A 29 -21.94 -8.07 4.79
CA GLU A 29 -22.42 -9.27 5.46
C GLU A 29 -21.54 -10.52 5.18
N ASN A 30 -20.74 -10.48 4.14
CA ASN A 30 -19.88 -11.58 3.70
C ASN A 30 -18.41 -11.39 4.07
N VAL A 31 -18.01 -10.24 4.63
CA VAL A 31 -16.62 -9.96 5.03
C VAL A 31 -16.58 -9.62 6.52
N ILE A 32 -16.38 -10.62 7.35
CA ILE A 32 -16.36 -10.46 8.79
C ILE A 32 -14.96 -10.08 9.25
N GLU A 33 -14.73 -8.82 9.60
CA GLU A 33 -13.44 -8.42 10.17
C GLU A 33 -13.34 -8.79 11.66
N HIS A 34 -12.14 -9.14 12.07
CA HIS A 34 -11.85 -9.41 13.48
C HIS A 34 -10.39 -9.02 13.84
N PRO A 35 -10.14 -8.32 14.96
CA PRO A 35 -11.11 -7.63 15.81
C PRO A 35 -11.80 -6.49 15.08
N GLU A 36 -12.90 -5.99 15.65
CA GLU A 36 -13.61 -4.83 15.10
C GLU A 36 -12.70 -3.63 14.93
N ASN A 37 -12.81 -2.99 13.78
CA ASN A 37 -12.10 -1.77 13.45
C ASN A 37 -13.11 -0.64 13.21
N GLU A 38 -13.26 0.24 14.18
CA GLU A 38 -14.21 1.36 14.16
C GLU A 38 -14.10 2.23 12.89
N ARG A 39 -12.90 2.31 12.29
CA ARG A 39 -12.68 3.07 11.05
C ARG A 39 -13.40 2.49 9.84
N TYR A 40 -13.81 1.23 9.89
CA TYR A 40 -14.60 0.61 8.83
C TYR A 40 -16.08 0.92 8.96
N HIS A 41 -16.51 1.54 10.08
CA HIS A 41 -17.91 1.76 10.46
C HIS A 41 -18.18 3.20 10.89
N GLY A 42 -17.67 4.17 10.15
CA GLY A 42 -17.96 5.60 10.33
C GLY A 42 -16.99 6.36 11.23
N ALA A 43 -16.09 5.69 11.98
CA ALA A 43 -15.10 6.42 12.75
C ALA A 43 -13.99 6.96 11.83
N VAL A 44 -13.66 8.24 11.96
CA VAL A 44 -12.59 8.87 11.19
C VAL A 44 -11.23 8.47 11.77
N ALA A 45 -10.26 8.18 10.91
CA ALA A 45 -8.90 7.92 11.34
C ALA A 45 -8.32 9.13 12.11
N SER A 46 -7.63 8.86 13.21
CA SER A 46 -6.95 9.89 14.01
C SER A 46 -5.84 10.61 13.24
N ASP A 47 -5.24 9.94 12.27
CA ASP A 47 -4.30 10.53 11.32
C ASP A 47 -5.07 11.05 10.09
N PRO A 48 -5.15 12.38 9.86
CA PRO A 48 -5.88 12.96 8.74
C PRO A 48 -5.42 12.49 7.35
N ARG A 49 -4.17 12.01 7.24
CA ARG A 49 -3.63 11.42 5.99
C ARG A 49 -4.32 10.12 5.63
N MET A 50 -4.82 9.41 6.64
CA MET A 50 -5.46 8.10 6.51
C MET A 50 -6.99 8.19 6.40
N ALA A 51 -7.54 9.40 6.27
CA ALA A 51 -8.99 9.59 6.20
C ALA A 51 -9.63 8.83 5.02
N MET A 52 -8.91 8.65 3.92
CA MET A 52 -9.34 7.85 2.77
C MET A 52 -9.50 6.34 3.07
N LEU A 53 -8.96 5.89 4.20
CA LEU A 53 -9.05 4.51 4.69
C LEU A 53 -10.05 4.39 5.84
N SER A 54 -10.95 5.37 5.99
CA SER A 54 -12.09 5.32 6.88
C SER A 54 -13.36 5.13 6.05
N PHE A 55 -14.14 4.12 6.38
CA PHE A 55 -15.31 3.70 5.62
C PHE A 55 -16.55 3.78 6.51
N ASP A 56 -17.73 3.74 5.92
CA ASP A 56 -19.00 3.70 6.63
C ASP A 56 -19.79 2.45 6.19
N PHE A 57 -19.14 1.29 6.35
CA PHE A 57 -19.82 0.03 6.08
C PHE A 57 -20.71 -0.39 7.24
N PRO A 58 -21.84 -1.10 6.97
CA PRO A 58 -22.69 -1.64 8.01
C PRO A 58 -21.91 -2.54 8.97
N ARG A 59 -22.23 -2.45 10.26
CA ARG A 59 -21.72 -3.41 11.25
C ARG A 59 -22.41 -4.77 11.07
N VAL A 60 -21.62 -5.83 11.16
CA VAL A 60 -22.10 -7.20 11.08
C VAL A 60 -21.89 -7.87 12.43
N ASP A 61 -22.84 -8.70 12.86
CA ASP A 61 -22.65 -9.52 14.06
C ASP A 61 -21.51 -10.52 13.83
N ARG A 62 -20.49 -10.43 14.68
CA ARG A 62 -19.25 -11.18 14.50
C ARG A 62 -19.23 -12.51 15.24
N GLY A 63 -19.98 -12.61 16.33
CA GLY A 63 -19.88 -13.79 17.19
C GLY A 63 -18.48 -14.05 17.72
N ASP A 64 -18.19 -15.28 18.16
CA ASP A 64 -16.84 -15.72 18.49
C ASP A 64 -16.07 -16.09 17.21
N VAL A 65 -14.75 -15.87 17.20
CA VAL A 65 -13.85 -16.24 16.08
C VAL A 65 -14.02 -17.68 15.64
N ALA A 66 -14.20 -18.61 16.60
CA ALA A 66 -14.38 -20.03 16.28
C ALA A 66 -15.71 -20.29 15.55
N ASP A 67 -16.76 -19.53 15.86
CA ASP A 67 -18.06 -19.63 15.18
C ASP A 67 -17.97 -19.08 13.75
N VAL A 68 -17.28 -17.94 13.60
CA VAL A 68 -17.04 -17.34 12.27
C VAL A 68 -16.23 -18.31 11.41
N VAL A 69 -15.15 -18.91 11.93
CA VAL A 69 -14.34 -19.91 11.19
C VAL A 69 -15.20 -21.07 10.69
N ARG A 70 -16.17 -21.54 11.49
CA ARG A 70 -17.06 -22.63 11.08
C ARG A 70 -18.03 -22.27 9.94
N SER A 71 -18.31 -20.99 9.77
CA SER A 71 -19.26 -20.48 8.76
C SER A 71 -18.60 -19.74 7.59
N ALA A 72 -17.29 -19.52 7.65
CA ALA A 72 -16.54 -18.88 6.59
C ALA A 72 -16.02 -19.90 5.56
N ASP A 73 -15.91 -19.47 4.33
CA ASP A 73 -15.32 -20.24 3.22
C ASP A 73 -13.79 -20.13 3.20
N ALA A 74 -13.24 -18.99 3.68
CA ALA A 74 -11.80 -18.77 3.76
C ALA A 74 -11.44 -17.71 4.81
N ILE A 75 -10.14 -17.68 5.16
CA ILE A 75 -9.55 -16.74 6.11
C ILE A 75 -8.47 -15.91 5.43
N ILE A 76 -8.55 -14.61 5.59
CA ILE A 76 -7.52 -13.66 5.16
C ILE A 76 -6.86 -13.06 6.40
N ILE A 77 -5.60 -13.35 6.63
CA ILE A 77 -4.79 -12.74 7.68
C ILE A 77 -4.09 -11.54 7.07
N ALA A 78 -4.50 -10.32 7.41
CA ALA A 78 -3.93 -9.09 6.86
C ALA A 78 -2.98 -8.37 7.84
N SER A 79 -2.82 -8.90 9.07
CA SER A 79 -1.95 -8.30 10.08
C SER A 79 -1.41 -9.34 11.08
N LEU A 80 -0.19 -9.07 11.58
CA LEU A 80 0.42 -9.81 12.71
C LEU A 80 0.67 -8.87 13.90
N ARG A 81 -0.07 -7.75 14.00
CA ARG A 81 0.04 -6.78 15.09
C ARG A 81 -0.56 -7.32 16.39
N ASP A 82 -0.23 -6.66 17.50
CA ASP A 82 -0.65 -7.09 18.84
C ASP A 82 -2.17 -7.19 18.99
N SER A 83 -2.90 -6.30 18.34
CA SER A 83 -4.36 -6.26 18.38
C SER A 83 -5.07 -7.47 17.75
N VAL A 84 -4.38 -8.26 16.91
CA VAL A 84 -4.99 -9.37 16.17
C VAL A 84 -4.30 -10.73 16.41
N ILE A 85 -3.13 -10.74 17.05
CA ILE A 85 -2.28 -11.94 17.13
C ILE A 85 -2.93 -13.13 17.85
N SER A 86 -3.79 -12.88 18.84
CA SER A 86 -4.54 -13.95 19.53
C SER A 86 -5.52 -14.64 18.59
N SER A 87 -6.21 -13.87 17.74
CA SER A 87 -7.12 -14.40 16.73
C SER A 87 -6.39 -15.18 15.65
N VAL A 88 -5.22 -14.66 15.21
CA VAL A 88 -4.34 -15.39 14.28
C VAL A 88 -3.92 -16.73 14.87
N ARG A 89 -3.49 -16.76 16.13
CA ARG A 89 -3.14 -18.01 16.83
C ARG A 89 -4.30 -19.00 16.79
N ARG A 90 -5.49 -18.55 17.20
CA ARG A 90 -6.69 -19.40 17.25
C ARG A 90 -7.03 -19.98 15.89
N VAL A 91 -6.96 -19.19 14.85
CA VAL A 91 -7.22 -19.62 13.46
C VAL A 91 -6.19 -20.64 13.00
N LEU A 92 -4.91 -20.41 13.24
CA LEU A 92 -3.84 -21.35 12.85
C LEU A 92 -3.91 -22.69 13.60
N GLU A 93 -4.44 -22.70 14.82
CA GLU A 93 -4.70 -23.94 15.58
C GLU A 93 -5.87 -24.74 14.98
N LEU A 94 -6.91 -24.07 14.51
CA LEU A 94 -8.11 -24.73 13.96
C LEU A 94 -7.87 -25.34 12.58
N ARG A 95 -7.08 -24.71 11.72
CA ARG A 95 -6.70 -25.14 10.35
C ARG A 95 -7.84 -25.80 9.54
N ALA A 96 -9.04 -25.24 9.59
CA ALA A 96 -10.22 -25.89 9.08
C ALA A 96 -10.55 -25.57 7.62
N ILE A 97 -10.09 -24.41 7.11
CA ILE A 97 -10.48 -23.85 5.80
C ILE A 97 -9.30 -23.11 5.16
N PRO A 98 -9.34 -22.85 3.85
CA PRO A 98 -8.29 -22.11 3.14
C PRO A 98 -7.91 -20.82 3.88
N THR A 99 -6.62 -20.66 4.15
CA THR A 99 -6.08 -19.54 4.92
C THR A 99 -4.96 -18.87 4.13
N VAL A 100 -5.08 -17.56 3.90
CA VAL A 100 -4.07 -16.77 3.18
C VAL A 100 -3.52 -15.65 4.06
N PHE A 101 -2.28 -15.24 3.81
CA PHE A 101 -1.65 -14.12 4.48
C PHE A 101 -1.28 -13.02 3.51
N VAL A 102 -1.60 -11.76 3.87
CA VAL A 102 -1.27 -10.56 3.11
C VAL A 102 -0.23 -9.75 3.88
N ASP A 103 0.98 -9.70 3.35
CA ASP A 103 2.13 -9.03 3.97
C ASP A 103 2.34 -7.62 3.36
N GLY A 104 1.89 -6.59 4.08
CA GLY A 104 2.05 -5.19 3.74
C GLY A 104 3.37 -4.55 4.18
N ALA A 105 4.33 -5.31 4.72
CA ALA A 105 5.57 -4.74 5.25
C ALA A 105 6.46 -4.12 4.16
N ASP A 106 7.18 -3.03 4.51
CA ASP A 106 8.11 -2.27 3.66
C ASP A 106 9.43 -3.01 3.35
N ASP A 107 9.46 -4.30 3.53
CA ASP A 107 10.65 -5.10 3.29
C ASP A 107 10.32 -6.31 2.41
N PRO A 108 11.28 -6.81 1.61
CA PRO A 108 11.05 -7.91 0.68
C PRO A 108 11.07 -9.29 1.36
N TYR A 109 11.17 -9.36 2.68
CA TYR A 109 11.31 -10.64 3.38
C TYR A 109 9.99 -11.36 3.56
N VAL A 110 9.96 -12.64 3.25
CA VAL A 110 8.84 -13.53 3.53
C VAL A 110 8.83 -13.90 5.02
N ARG A 111 7.68 -13.77 5.67
CA ARG A 111 7.50 -14.10 7.09
C ARG A 111 7.34 -15.60 7.32
N GLY A 112 7.69 -16.07 8.52
CA GLY A 112 7.58 -17.49 8.89
C GLY A 112 6.17 -18.06 8.81
N ILE A 113 5.15 -17.20 8.89
CA ILE A 113 3.74 -17.58 8.71
C ILE A 113 3.46 -18.28 7.36
N VAL A 114 4.33 -18.10 6.36
CA VAL A 114 4.24 -18.79 5.06
C VAL A 114 4.14 -20.32 5.19
N ARG A 115 4.57 -20.89 6.32
CA ARG A 115 4.49 -22.33 6.59
C ARG A 115 3.11 -22.80 7.05
N TYR A 116 2.27 -21.84 7.45
CA TYR A 116 0.98 -22.08 8.11
C TYR A 116 -0.20 -21.63 7.26
N VAL A 117 0.04 -21.05 6.10
CA VAL A 117 -0.99 -20.55 5.19
C VAL A 117 -0.88 -21.23 3.82
N ASP A 118 -2.00 -21.28 3.11
CA ASP A 118 -2.08 -21.94 1.81
C ASP A 118 -1.56 -21.04 0.68
N ALA A 119 -1.74 -19.71 0.81
CA ALA A 119 -1.14 -18.73 -0.09
C ALA A 119 -0.57 -17.52 0.69
N TYR A 120 0.45 -16.89 0.12
CA TYR A 120 1.16 -15.77 0.71
C TYR A 120 1.26 -14.64 -0.31
N PHE A 121 0.63 -13.53 0.00
CA PHE A 121 0.69 -12.30 -0.78
C PHE A 121 1.74 -11.36 -0.19
N LYS A 122 2.52 -10.72 -1.05
CA LYS A 122 3.57 -9.80 -0.63
C LYS A 122 3.57 -8.52 -1.45
N ARG A 123 3.54 -7.39 -0.75
CA ARG A 123 3.63 -6.08 -1.38
C ARG A 123 5.01 -5.84 -2.01
N GLU A 124 6.06 -5.95 -1.24
CA GLU A 124 7.44 -5.73 -1.65
C GLU A 124 8.06 -6.98 -2.28
N THR A 125 7.47 -7.50 -3.35
CA THR A 125 8.04 -8.58 -4.14
C THR A 125 9.01 -7.98 -5.15
N LEU A 126 10.32 -8.15 -4.93
CA LEU A 126 11.34 -7.57 -5.81
C LEU A 126 11.51 -8.37 -7.10
N GLN A 127 11.73 -7.67 -8.23
CA GLN A 127 11.96 -8.26 -9.54
C GLN A 127 13.24 -9.10 -9.59
N HIS A 128 14.25 -8.74 -8.81
CA HIS A 128 15.54 -9.42 -8.74
C HIS A 128 15.75 -10.00 -7.33
N GLY A 129 15.49 -11.29 -7.16
CA GLY A 129 15.41 -11.96 -5.86
C GLY A 129 16.73 -12.11 -5.07
N GLU A 130 17.88 -11.72 -5.63
CA GLU A 130 19.20 -11.98 -5.01
C GLU A 130 19.50 -11.12 -3.76
N TRP A 131 18.84 -9.98 -3.59
CA TRP A 131 19.06 -9.06 -2.48
C TRP A 131 18.58 -9.58 -1.11
N LEU A 132 17.74 -10.61 -1.11
CA LEU A 132 17.14 -11.20 0.08
C LEU A 132 18.15 -11.87 1.03
N ARG A 133 19.25 -12.37 0.50
CA ARG A 133 20.17 -13.23 1.27
C ARG A 133 21.14 -12.46 2.17
N MET A 134 21.55 -11.25 1.82
CA MET A 134 22.69 -10.58 2.48
C MET A 134 22.34 -9.68 3.68
N ARG A 135 21.10 -9.20 3.83
CA ARG A 135 20.71 -8.25 4.91
C ARG A 135 19.86 -8.83 6.04
N MET A 136 19.47 -10.09 5.96
CA MET A 136 18.61 -10.75 6.94
C MET A 136 19.14 -10.74 8.39
N PRO A 137 20.42 -11.05 8.68
CA PRO A 137 20.89 -11.14 10.06
C PRO A 137 20.85 -9.81 10.81
N ALA A 138 21.26 -8.71 10.16
CA ALA A 138 21.30 -7.39 10.77
C ALA A 138 19.90 -6.87 11.12
N ARG A 139 18.91 -7.11 10.25
CA ARG A 139 17.53 -6.69 10.48
C ARG A 139 16.84 -7.52 11.56
N ARG A 140 17.12 -8.83 11.66
CA ARG A 140 16.68 -9.66 12.79
C ARG A 140 17.19 -9.11 14.11
N LEU A 141 18.47 -8.71 14.18
CA LEU A 141 19.06 -8.13 15.37
C LEU A 141 18.43 -6.79 15.74
N TYR A 142 18.17 -5.93 14.74
CA TYR A 142 17.45 -4.66 14.94
C TYR A 142 16.06 -4.89 15.51
N HIS A 143 15.24 -5.73 14.92
CA HIS A 143 13.89 -6.02 15.39
C HIS A 143 13.90 -6.64 16.81
N ARG A 144 14.82 -7.53 17.10
CA ARG A 144 14.98 -8.11 18.44
C ARG A 144 15.29 -7.06 19.50
N ARG A 145 16.17 -6.09 19.18
CA ARG A 145 16.53 -4.99 20.10
C ARG A 145 15.40 -3.97 20.25
N ARG A 146 14.72 -3.65 19.17
CA ARG A 146 13.68 -2.62 19.15
C ARG A 146 12.35 -3.08 19.76
N TYR A 147 12.04 -4.36 19.66
CA TYR A 147 10.77 -4.92 20.13
C TYR A 147 10.97 -6.21 20.94
N PRO A 148 11.62 -6.16 22.11
CA PRO A 148 11.97 -7.36 22.87
C PRO A 148 10.75 -8.17 23.31
N GLN A 149 9.63 -7.52 23.63
CA GLN A 149 8.38 -8.19 24.01
C GLN A 149 7.79 -9.08 22.91
N ARG A 150 8.04 -8.77 21.65
CA ARG A 150 7.59 -9.60 20.51
C ARG A 150 8.36 -10.92 20.42
N TRP A 151 9.49 -11.03 21.12
CA TRP A 151 10.37 -12.20 21.09
C TRP A 151 10.16 -13.14 22.27
N SER A 152 9.37 -12.75 23.26
CA SER A 152 8.98 -13.63 24.39
C SER A 152 7.95 -14.67 23.99
N ASP A 153 7.10 -14.38 22.99
CA ASP A 153 6.10 -15.31 22.47
C ASP A 153 6.71 -16.24 21.41
N PRO A 154 6.73 -17.57 21.62
CA PRO A 154 7.30 -18.52 20.66
C PRO A 154 6.62 -18.51 19.29
N LEU A 155 5.30 -18.45 19.24
CA LEU A 155 4.55 -18.40 17.99
C LEU A 155 4.87 -17.12 17.22
N ARG A 156 4.87 -15.96 17.88
CA ARG A 156 5.28 -14.70 17.26
C ARG A 156 6.68 -14.75 16.67
N ARG A 157 7.63 -15.34 17.40
CA ARG A 157 8.98 -15.52 16.85
C ARG A 157 8.95 -16.32 15.57
N GLU A 158 8.18 -17.38 15.53
CA GLU A 158 8.12 -18.27 14.39
C GLU A 158 7.44 -17.64 13.18
N ILE A 159 6.26 -17.02 13.36
CA ILE A 159 5.47 -16.48 12.26
C ILE A 159 5.96 -15.11 11.78
N ALA A 160 6.53 -14.26 12.65
CA ALA A 160 6.97 -12.91 12.31
C ALA A 160 8.41 -12.83 11.81
N VAL A 161 9.23 -13.85 12.03
CA VAL A 161 10.62 -13.89 11.58
C VAL A 161 10.68 -14.22 10.09
N ALA A 162 11.58 -13.54 9.36
CA ALA A 162 11.82 -13.83 7.97
C ALA A 162 12.19 -15.32 7.75
N SER A 163 11.51 -15.97 6.82
CA SER A 163 11.78 -17.34 6.40
C SER A 163 12.79 -17.35 5.24
N VAL A 164 13.69 -18.34 5.26
CA VAL A 164 14.63 -18.59 4.15
C VAL A 164 14.00 -19.49 3.09
N ARG A 165 12.86 -20.14 3.39
CA ARG A 165 12.15 -21.02 2.46
C ARG A 165 11.01 -20.24 1.83
N SER A 166 11.12 -19.90 0.54
CA SER A 166 10.01 -19.36 -0.23
C SER A 166 9.14 -20.51 -0.73
N ARG A 167 7.87 -20.52 -0.34
CA ARG A 167 6.81 -21.02 -1.22
C ARG A 167 6.53 -19.94 -2.27
N SER A 168 5.78 -20.24 -3.30
CA SER A 168 5.35 -19.26 -4.27
C SER A 168 4.70 -18.06 -3.54
N VAL A 169 5.24 -16.87 -3.79
CA VAL A 169 4.74 -15.62 -3.25
C VAL A 169 3.98 -14.92 -4.37
N VAL A 170 2.76 -14.53 -4.09
CA VAL A 170 1.93 -13.77 -5.03
C VAL A 170 2.20 -12.27 -4.82
N PRO A 171 2.68 -11.54 -5.84
CA PRO A 171 2.84 -10.10 -5.75
C PRO A 171 1.48 -9.41 -5.53
N LEU A 172 1.40 -8.55 -4.53
CA LEU A 172 0.22 -7.74 -4.25
C LEU A 172 0.65 -6.32 -3.88
N PRO A 173 0.99 -5.47 -4.85
CA PRO A 173 1.35 -4.08 -4.61
C PRO A 173 0.16 -3.29 -4.06
N PHE A 174 0.41 -2.07 -3.57
CA PHE A 174 -0.66 -1.15 -3.23
C PHE A 174 -1.63 -0.94 -4.41
N GLY A 175 -2.76 -0.38 -4.14
CA GLY A 175 -3.75 0.12 -5.07
C GLY A 175 -4.44 1.31 -4.43
N ILE A 176 -5.24 2.02 -5.20
CA ILE A 176 -5.99 3.17 -4.71
C ILE A 176 -7.40 2.75 -4.27
N VAL A 177 -7.89 3.33 -3.18
CA VAL A 177 -9.33 3.34 -2.89
C VAL A 177 -9.95 4.42 -3.76
N ASP A 178 -10.76 4.02 -4.73
CA ASP A 178 -11.46 5.00 -5.57
C ASP A 178 -12.64 5.59 -4.80
N THR A 179 -12.51 6.87 -4.44
CA THR A 179 -13.54 7.65 -3.75
C THR A 179 -14.41 8.46 -4.72
N GLY A 180 -14.27 8.25 -6.03
CA GLY A 180 -14.95 9.05 -7.05
C GLY A 180 -14.36 10.44 -7.24
N PHE A 181 -13.12 10.68 -6.77
CA PHE A 181 -12.47 11.98 -6.89
C PHE A 181 -12.34 12.43 -8.36
N GLN A 182 -12.70 13.67 -8.62
CA GLN A 182 -12.59 14.29 -9.95
C GLN A 182 -11.42 15.27 -10.00
N PRO A 183 -10.41 15.02 -10.84
CA PRO A 183 -9.25 15.90 -10.98
C PRO A 183 -9.62 17.28 -11.51
N ARG A 184 -8.86 18.30 -11.09
CA ARG A 184 -8.95 19.64 -11.67
C ARG A 184 -8.44 19.68 -13.09
N ALA A 185 -9.17 20.38 -13.96
CA ALA A 185 -8.72 20.66 -15.32
C ALA A 185 -7.58 21.69 -15.33
N GLU A 186 -7.72 22.76 -14.51
CA GLU A 186 -6.71 23.80 -14.41
C GLU A 186 -5.56 23.41 -13.49
N LYS A 187 -4.34 23.63 -13.94
CA LYS A 187 -3.09 23.31 -13.23
C LYS A 187 -2.32 24.61 -12.93
N ASP A 188 -2.20 24.95 -11.66
CA ASP A 188 -1.47 26.13 -11.19
C ASP A 188 -0.08 25.82 -10.62
N THR A 189 0.25 24.56 -10.50
CA THR A 189 1.52 24.02 -10.03
C THR A 189 2.16 23.19 -11.13
N ASP A 190 3.45 23.40 -11.39
CA ASP A 190 4.16 22.64 -12.41
C ASP A 190 4.61 21.29 -11.87
N ILE A 191 5.24 21.28 -10.69
CA ILE A 191 5.82 20.07 -10.09
C ILE A 191 5.44 19.99 -8.61
N VAL A 192 5.03 18.80 -8.16
CA VAL A 192 4.76 18.54 -6.73
C VAL A 192 5.55 17.34 -6.24
N PHE A 193 6.22 17.49 -5.08
CA PHE A 193 6.88 16.41 -4.36
C PHE A 193 6.67 16.54 -2.86
N LEU A 194 5.62 15.92 -2.34
CA LEU A 194 5.30 15.92 -0.91
C LEU A 194 5.81 14.62 -0.26
N ALA A 195 7.04 14.64 0.20
CA ALA A 195 7.68 13.50 0.85
C ALA A 195 8.43 13.93 2.09
N SER A 196 8.31 13.19 3.18
CA SER A 196 9.19 13.38 4.34
C SER A 196 10.65 13.13 3.94
N PRO A 197 11.61 13.94 4.35
CA PRO A 197 13.04 13.77 4.03
C PRO A 197 13.63 12.63 4.89
N THR A 198 13.15 11.39 4.65
CA THR A 198 13.52 10.20 5.44
C THR A 198 14.62 9.37 4.78
N SER A 199 15.10 9.78 3.63
CA SER A 199 16.21 9.14 2.92
C SER A 199 17.05 10.16 2.14
N PRO A 200 18.34 9.87 1.92
CA PRO A 200 19.22 10.73 1.11
C PRO A 200 18.72 10.95 -0.32
N GLU A 201 18.01 9.98 -0.88
CA GLU A 201 17.39 10.10 -2.20
C GLU A 201 16.35 11.20 -2.24
N ARG A 202 15.46 11.25 -1.23
CA ARG A 202 14.42 12.27 -1.13
C ARG A 202 14.98 13.66 -0.87
N GLU A 203 16.00 13.76 -0.04
CA GLU A 203 16.70 15.04 0.21
C GLU A 203 17.30 15.59 -1.08
N ARG A 204 18.02 14.77 -1.86
CA ARG A 204 18.57 15.17 -3.18
C ARG A 204 17.49 15.66 -4.15
N VAL A 205 16.32 15.01 -4.19
CA VAL A 205 15.24 15.46 -5.06
C VAL A 205 14.68 16.80 -4.58
N ILE A 206 14.51 17.02 -3.27
CA ILE A 206 14.05 18.30 -2.73
C ILE A 206 15.02 19.42 -3.10
N GLU A 207 16.34 19.21 -2.90
CA GLU A 207 17.39 20.20 -3.25
C GLU A 207 17.37 20.54 -4.75
N ALA A 208 17.25 19.53 -5.63
CA ALA A 208 17.17 19.74 -7.06
C ALA A 208 15.88 20.48 -7.48
N LEU A 209 14.76 20.21 -6.83
CA LEU A 209 13.51 20.91 -7.08
C LEU A 209 13.54 22.36 -6.58
N ASP A 210 14.23 22.65 -5.51
CA ASP A 210 14.47 24.02 -5.05
C ASP A 210 15.33 24.82 -6.06
N ASP A 211 16.24 24.16 -6.78
CA ASP A 211 16.94 24.78 -7.91
C ASP A 211 15.99 25.11 -9.07
N LEU A 212 15.10 24.19 -9.45
CA LEU A 212 14.10 24.47 -10.48
C LEU A 212 13.16 25.60 -10.09
N ARG A 213 12.81 25.73 -8.80
CA ARG A 213 12.03 26.89 -8.29
C ARG A 213 12.78 28.20 -8.52
N ARG A 214 14.09 28.26 -8.25
CA ARG A 214 14.93 29.45 -8.54
C ARG A 214 14.98 29.76 -10.04
N ARG A 215 14.85 28.77 -10.90
CA ARG A 215 14.78 28.92 -12.37
C ARG A 215 13.37 29.28 -12.88
N GLY A 216 12.40 29.52 -11.98
CA GLY A 216 11.07 30.03 -12.30
C GLY A 216 9.95 28.96 -12.41
N ALA A 217 10.24 27.68 -12.16
CA ALA A 217 9.20 26.65 -12.12
C ALA A 217 8.32 26.79 -10.85
N ARG A 218 7.02 26.58 -11.00
CA ARG A 218 6.06 26.58 -9.87
C ARG A 218 6.11 25.22 -9.16
N VAL A 219 7.04 25.09 -8.22
CA VAL A 219 7.29 23.85 -7.48
C VAL A 219 6.65 23.88 -6.11
N ARG A 220 6.04 22.77 -5.69
CA ARG A 220 5.57 22.52 -4.32
C ARG A 220 6.28 21.31 -3.73
N THR A 221 6.89 21.50 -2.56
CA THR A 221 7.57 20.44 -1.79
C THR A 221 7.02 20.38 -0.36
N SER A 222 7.45 19.42 0.42
CA SER A 222 7.06 19.29 1.83
C SER A 222 7.45 20.50 2.68
N SER A 223 8.46 21.28 2.28
CA SER A 223 8.87 22.51 2.97
C SER A 223 7.87 23.65 2.81
N ASP A 224 7.02 23.61 1.80
CA ASP A 224 5.96 24.61 1.57
C ASP A 224 4.70 24.34 2.39
N VAL A 225 4.61 23.17 2.98
CA VAL A 225 3.55 22.81 3.93
C VAL A 225 4.08 23.11 5.32
N ALA A 226 3.32 23.87 6.11
CA ALA A 226 3.76 24.25 7.45
C ALA A 226 4.28 23.02 8.23
N SER A 227 5.46 23.13 8.80
CA SER A 227 6.29 22.05 9.34
C SER A 227 5.65 21.19 10.45
N SER A 228 4.49 21.59 10.96
CA SER A 228 3.68 20.89 11.95
C SER A 228 2.37 20.30 11.41
N SER A 229 1.99 20.61 10.16
CA SER A 229 0.69 20.21 9.62
C SER A 229 0.86 19.10 8.58
N ILE A 230 0.48 17.92 8.99
CA ILE A 230 0.20 16.81 8.08
C ILE A 230 -1.05 17.20 7.30
N LEU A 231 -0.95 17.32 5.97
CA LEU A 231 -2.10 17.63 5.13
C LEU A 231 -3.17 16.54 5.28
N PRO A 232 -4.43 16.92 5.56
CA PRO A 232 -5.55 16.01 5.39
C PRO A 232 -5.58 15.45 3.96
N TRP A 233 -6.07 14.22 3.81
CA TRP A 233 -6.16 13.56 2.50
C TRP A 233 -6.81 14.43 1.43
N SER A 234 -7.92 15.11 1.75
CA SER A 234 -8.63 15.97 0.79
C SER A 234 -7.77 17.13 0.27
N GLN A 235 -6.98 17.75 1.15
CA GLN A 235 -6.08 18.84 0.76
C GLN A 235 -4.86 18.30 0.00
N TYR A 236 -4.38 17.14 0.37
CA TYR A 236 -3.26 16.48 -0.30
C TYR A 236 -3.62 16.09 -1.74
N VAL A 237 -4.75 15.40 -1.95
CA VAL A 237 -5.19 14.99 -3.28
C VAL A 237 -5.57 16.18 -4.16
N GLU A 238 -6.11 17.24 -3.56
CA GLU A 238 -6.41 18.50 -4.26
C GLU A 238 -5.12 19.19 -4.74
N LEU A 239 -4.06 19.21 -3.92
CA LEU A 239 -2.77 19.76 -4.33
C LEU A 239 -2.14 18.95 -5.46
N LEU A 240 -2.19 17.62 -5.39
CA LEU A 240 -1.77 16.76 -6.50
C LEU A 240 -2.59 17.06 -7.76
N SER A 241 -3.90 17.22 -7.62
CA SER A 241 -4.81 17.49 -8.73
C SER A 241 -4.53 18.82 -9.44
N ARG A 242 -4.04 19.84 -8.73
CA ARG A 242 -3.64 21.14 -9.29
C ARG A 242 -2.25 21.13 -9.91
N SER A 243 -1.53 20.01 -9.83
CA SER A 243 -0.16 19.90 -10.35
C SER A 243 -0.13 19.22 -11.71
N ARG A 244 0.80 19.64 -12.58
CA ARG A 244 1.04 19.02 -13.88
C ARG A 244 1.78 17.69 -13.72
N ILE A 245 2.82 17.68 -12.87
CA ILE A 245 3.71 16.55 -12.64
C ILE A 245 3.80 16.27 -11.13
N GLY A 246 3.57 15.03 -10.72
CA GLY A 246 3.84 14.55 -9.38
C GLY A 246 5.06 13.60 -9.39
N ILE A 247 5.95 13.78 -8.42
CA ILE A 247 7.16 12.95 -8.29
C ILE A 247 6.94 11.88 -7.23
N SER A 248 7.31 10.63 -7.56
CA SER A 248 7.35 9.52 -6.63
C SER A 248 8.74 8.92 -6.53
N VAL A 249 9.28 8.88 -5.31
CA VAL A 249 10.57 8.25 -4.96
C VAL A 249 10.33 7.29 -3.81
N ARG A 250 11.05 6.16 -3.81
CA ARG A 250 10.96 5.14 -2.75
C ARG A 250 11.03 5.74 -1.34
N GLY A 251 10.39 5.03 -0.42
CA GLY A 251 10.46 5.30 1.02
C GLY A 251 11.35 4.29 1.73
N LEU A 252 10.78 3.65 2.75
CA LEU A 252 11.37 2.45 3.37
C LEU A 252 11.28 1.25 2.41
N GLY A 253 10.18 1.14 1.65
CA GLY A 253 9.96 0.22 0.54
C GLY A 253 9.94 0.95 -0.79
N TYR A 254 9.93 0.19 -1.88
CA TYR A 254 9.84 0.71 -3.25
C TYR A 254 8.41 1.04 -3.65
N ASP A 255 7.44 0.21 -3.24
CA ASP A 255 6.02 0.46 -3.48
C ASP A 255 5.52 1.54 -2.53
N THR A 256 5.31 2.75 -3.04
CA THR A 256 4.87 3.91 -2.27
C THR A 256 3.46 4.33 -2.67
N TYR A 257 2.72 4.92 -1.75
CA TYR A 257 1.36 5.41 -2.03
C TYR A 257 1.34 6.45 -3.14
N ARG A 258 2.31 7.37 -3.16
CA ARG A 258 2.43 8.41 -4.19
C ARG A 258 2.46 7.87 -5.60
N TYR A 259 3.01 6.68 -5.79
CA TYR A 259 3.02 6.01 -7.09
C TYR A 259 1.60 5.80 -7.64
N TRP A 260 0.63 5.58 -6.76
CA TRP A 260 -0.77 5.36 -7.08
C TRP A 260 -1.62 6.62 -6.93
N GLU A 261 -1.31 7.47 -5.95
CA GLU A 261 -2.05 8.70 -5.65
C GLU A 261 -1.89 9.78 -6.72
N ILE A 262 -0.69 9.90 -7.32
CA ILE A 262 -0.40 10.90 -8.35
C ILE A 262 -1.29 10.72 -9.59
N PRO A 263 -1.31 9.55 -10.25
CA PRO A 263 -2.20 9.36 -11.40
C PRO A 263 -3.68 9.41 -10.98
N TYR A 264 -4.04 8.96 -9.78
CA TYR A 264 -5.41 9.10 -9.27
C TYR A 264 -5.87 10.55 -9.25
N ALA A 265 -5.03 11.45 -8.79
CA ALA A 265 -5.28 12.88 -8.76
C ALA A 265 -5.21 13.58 -10.14
N GLY A 266 -4.87 12.84 -11.21
CA GLY A 266 -4.79 13.38 -12.57
C GLY A 266 -3.55 14.24 -12.83
N ALA A 267 -2.46 13.98 -12.12
CA ALA A 267 -1.12 14.48 -12.44
C ALA A 267 -0.31 13.42 -13.18
N LEU A 268 0.64 13.83 -14.02
CA LEU A 268 1.60 12.93 -14.64
C LEU A 268 2.48 12.32 -13.55
N LEU A 269 2.55 10.99 -13.49
CA LEU A 269 3.48 10.28 -12.63
C LEU A 269 4.88 10.32 -13.22
N LEU A 270 5.79 11.01 -12.53
CA LEU A 270 7.23 10.90 -12.77
C LEU A 270 7.86 10.18 -11.58
N ALA A 271 8.43 9.01 -11.80
CA ALA A 271 8.84 8.14 -10.70
C ALA A 271 10.24 7.53 -10.91
N GLU A 272 10.87 7.13 -9.80
CA GLU A 272 11.93 6.14 -9.84
C GLU A 272 11.36 4.82 -10.39
N PRO A 273 12.07 4.11 -11.29
CA PRO A 273 11.61 2.83 -11.81
C PRO A 273 11.30 1.86 -10.66
N PRO A 274 10.09 1.26 -10.60
CA PRO A 274 9.74 0.36 -9.52
C PRO A 274 10.62 -0.90 -9.56
N GLN A 275 11.15 -1.30 -8.40
CA GLN A 275 11.89 -2.54 -8.25
C GLN A 275 10.98 -3.71 -7.81
N THR A 276 9.73 -3.42 -7.48
CA THR A 276 8.71 -4.41 -7.12
C THR A 276 8.00 -4.94 -8.36
N VAL A 277 7.54 -6.19 -8.27
CA VAL A 277 6.70 -6.79 -9.31
C VAL A 277 5.31 -6.15 -9.25
N ILE A 278 4.95 -5.46 -10.31
CA ILE A 278 3.64 -4.87 -10.53
C ILE A 278 3.08 -5.44 -11.82
N HIS A 279 2.05 -6.29 -11.72
CA HIS A 279 1.34 -6.75 -12.90
C HIS A 279 0.59 -5.59 -13.54
N ASP A 280 0.58 -5.53 -14.88
CA ASP A 280 -0.03 -4.45 -15.65
C ASP A 280 0.48 -3.05 -15.28
N ASN A 281 1.76 -2.92 -14.93
CA ASN A 281 2.37 -1.65 -14.58
C ASN A 281 2.17 -0.58 -15.66
N PHE A 282 2.37 0.69 -15.28
CA PHE A 282 2.32 1.81 -16.21
C PHE A 282 3.39 1.67 -17.30
N THR A 283 3.01 2.00 -18.52
CA THR A 283 3.88 2.00 -19.70
C THR A 283 4.69 3.30 -19.76
N GLU A 284 6.03 3.17 -19.84
CA GLU A 284 6.94 4.31 -19.98
C GLU A 284 6.59 5.19 -21.18
N GLY A 285 6.54 6.50 -20.94
CA GLY A 285 6.26 7.51 -21.96
C GLY A 285 4.81 7.62 -22.40
N HIS A 286 3.94 6.69 -21.97
CA HIS A 286 2.53 6.67 -22.33
C HIS A 286 1.59 6.86 -21.13
N GLU A 287 1.85 6.21 -20.02
CA GLU A 287 1.00 6.24 -18.81
C GLU A 287 1.75 6.82 -17.59
N ALA A 288 3.07 6.76 -17.62
CA ALA A 288 3.98 7.34 -16.65
C ALA A 288 5.32 7.65 -17.28
N VAL A 289 6.19 8.35 -16.57
CA VAL A 289 7.59 8.55 -16.97
C VAL A 289 8.50 8.11 -15.84
N PHE A 290 9.55 7.35 -16.18
CA PHE A 290 10.53 6.88 -15.21
C PHE A 290 11.89 7.53 -15.44
N ALA A 291 12.59 7.83 -14.34
CA ALA A 291 13.93 8.38 -14.37
C ALA A 291 14.71 7.96 -13.11
N SER A 292 16.02 7.93 -13.18
CA SER A 292 16.84 7.77 -11.99
C SER A 292 16.64 8.94 -11.03
N VAL A 293 16.83 8.72 -9.74
CA VAL A 293 16.64 9.77 -8.70
C VAL A 293 17.43 11.04 -9.02
N GLY A 294 18.63 10.91 -9.59
CA GLY A 294 19.47 12.06 -9.96
C GLY A 294 18.97 12.86 -11.17
N GLU A 295 18.12 12.26 -11.99
CA GLU A 295 17.61 12.87 -13.24
C GLU A 295 16.17 13.39 -13.10
N LEU A 296 15.45 13.07 -12.01
CA LEU A 296 14.02 13.38 -11.86
C LEU A 296 13.71 14.87 -12.05
N ALA A 297 14.52 15.76 -11.48
CA ALA A 297 14.25 17.20 -11.55
C ALA A 297 14.41 17.74 -12.99
N GLU A 298 15.49 17.42 -13.68
CA GLU A 298 15.71 17.86 -15.07
C GLU A 298 14.72 17.16 -16.02
N ARG A 299 14.36 15.91 -15.77
CA ARG A 299 13.34 15.22 -16.54
C ARG A 299 11.96 15.90 -16.38
N ALA A 300 11.62 16.31 -15.14
CA ALA A 300 10.41 17.07 -14.87
C ALA A 300 10.39 18.40 -15.67
N LEU A 301 11.48 19.14 -15.63
CA LEU A 301 11.59 20.41 -16.38
C LEU A 301 11.41 20.19 -17.89
N GLY A 302 12.05 19.16 -18.45
CA GLY A 302 11.89 18.82 -19.88
C GLY A 302 10.45 18.46 -20.25
N LEU A 303 9.73 17.76 -19.39
CA LEU A 303 8.33 17.37 -19.61
C LEU A 303 7.38 18.57 -19.61
N LEU A 304 7.71 19.68 -18.93
CA LEU A 304 6.86 20.86 -18.87
C LEU A 304 6.69 21.55 -20.23
N SER A 305 7.59 21.33 -21.18
CA SER A 305 7.47 21.84 -22.55
C SER A 305 6.54 20.99 -23.45
N GLY A 306 6.16 19.79 -22.99
CA GLY A 306 5.34 18.83 -23.73
C GLY A 306 3.90 18.72 -23.21
N ASP A 307 3.15 17.81 -23.82
CA ASP A 307 1.78 17.47 -23.40
C ASP A 307 1.79 16.49 -22.23
N THR A 308 1.87 17.04 -21.01
CA THR A 308 1.76 16.24 -19.78
C THR A 308 0.34 15.74 -19.52
N ALA A 309 -0.67 16.37 -20.09
CA ALA A 309 -2.07 16.05 -19.82
C ALA A 309 -2.47 14.70 -20.44
N ALA A 310 -2.02 14.41 -21.67
CA ALA A 310 -2.31 13.14 -22.32
C ALA A 310 -1.75 11.95 -21.53
N ILE A 311 -0.49 12.03 -21.06
CA ILE A 311 0.15 10.98 -20.25
C ILE A 311 -0.58 10.84 -18.90
N ALA A 312 -0.91 11.95 -18.25
CA ALA A 312 -1.63 11.93 -16.96
C ALA A 312 -3.02 11.28 -17.09
N GLN A 313 -3.74 11.58 -18.19
CA GLN A 313 -5.03 10.98 -18.46
C GLN A 313 -4.93 9.48 -18.71
N ALA A 314 -3.96 9.04 -19.52
CA ALA A 314 -3.72 7.63 -19.78
C ALA A 314 -3.34 6.87 -18.51
N GLY A 315 -2.43 7.44 -17.69
CA GLY A 315 -2.03 6.89 -16.40
C GLY A 315 -3.21 6.75 -15.43
N ARG A 316 -4.08 7.77 -15.36
CA ARG A 316 -5.29 7.68 -14.53
C ARG A 316 -6.25 6.62 -15.03
N ALA A 317 -6.48 6.53 -16.33
CA ALA A 317 -7.36 5.51 -16.93
C ALA A 317 -6.83 4.10 -16.62
N LYS A 318 -5.53 3.86 -16.78
CA LYS A 318 -4.86 2.60 -16.43
C LYS A 318 -5.02 2.28 -14.94
N LEU A 319 -4.78 3.26 -14.07
CA LEU A 319 -4.94 3.10 -12.63
C LEU A 319 -6.35 2.64 -12.25
N LEU A 320 -7.37 3.33 -12.72
CA LEU A 320 -8.77 3.01 -12.40
C LEU A 320 -9.21 1.65 -12.95
N ALA A 321 -8.69 1.25 -14.11
CA ALA A 321 -8.99 -0.05 -14.70
C ALA A 321 -8.32 -1.23 -13.97
N HIS A 322 -7.08 -1.08 -13.50
CA HIS A 322 -6.25 -2.21 -13.08
C HIS A 322 -5.69 -2.13 -11.66
N HIS A 323 -5.72 -0.96 -11.01
CA HIS A 323 -4.96 -0.75 -9.77
C HIS A 323 -5.77 -0.17 -8.61
N THR A 324 -7.08 -0.42 -8.59
CA THR A 324 -7.94 -0.06 -7.46
C THR A 324 -7.90 -1.12 -6.35
N SER A 325 -8.41 -0.78 -5.18
CA SER A 325 -8.65 -1.71 -4.06
C SER A 325 -9.50 -2.92 -4.49
N VAL A 326 -10.48 -2.70 -5.39
CA VAL A 326 -11.33 -3.75 -5.97
C VAL A 326 -10.50 -4.72 -6.82
N ASN A 327 -9.56 -4.23 -7.63
CA ASN A 327 -8.67 -5.10 -8.41
C ASN A 327 -7.76 -5.94 -7.49
N ARG A 328 -7.23 -5.36 -6.40
CA ARG A 328 -6.44 -6.11 -5.41
C ARG A 328 -7.26 -7.18 -4.72
N ALA A 329 -8.51 -6.87 -4.37
CA ALA A 329 -9.43 -7.83 -3.79
C ALA A 329 -9.74 -8.99 -4.75
N ARG A 330 -9.97 -8.73 -6.05
CA ARG A 330 -10.14 -9.78 -7.07
C ARG A 330 -8.93 -10.71 -7.14
N THR A 331 -7.70 -10.15 -7.19
CA THR A 331 -6.47 -10.96 -7.18
C THR A 331 -6.41 -11.92 -5.98
N VAL A 332 -6.82 -11.45 -4.80
CA VAL A 332 -6.86 -12.31 -3.60
C VAL A 332 -7.96 -13.36 -3.71
N LEU A 333 -9.16 -12.98 -4.14
CA LEU A 333 -10.31 -13.88 -4.28
C LEU A 333 -10.06 -14.98 -5.32
N ASP A 334 -9.41 -14.66 -6.44
CA ASP A 334 -9.08 -15.64 -7.49
C ASP A 334 -8.17 -16.74 -6.93
N VAL A 335 -7.14 -16.36 -6.14
CA VAL A 335 -6.27 -17.34 -5.48
C VAL A 335 -7.04 -18.13 -4.43
N VAL A 336 -7.82 -17.47 -3.57
CA VAL A 336 -8.64 -18.15 -2.54
C VAL A 336 -9.59 -19.16 -3.18
N SER A 337 -10.26 -18.78 -4.26
CA SER A 337 -11.17 -19.68 -4.98
C SER A 337 -10.46 -20.90 -5.55
N SER A 338 -9.22 -20.75 -6.01
CA SER A 338 -8.42 -21.88 -6.52
C SER A 338 -7.93 -22.84 -5.43
N LEU A 339 -7.93 -22.42 -4.17
CA LEU A 339 -7.56 -23.27 -3.02
C LEU A 339 -8.74 -24.11 -2.50
N ALA A 340 -9.97 -23.73 -2.85
CA ALA A 340 -11.19 -24.42 -2.40
C ALA A 340 -11.60 -25.61 -3.30
N VAL A 341 -10.88 -25.83 -4.41
CA VAL A 341 -11.05 -26.94 -5.36
C VAL A 341 -10.08 -28.07 -5.03
#